data_bfc23aabad7e2d67bebac20107ae3453
#
_entry.id   bfc23aabad7e2d67bebac20107ae3453
#
_cell.length_a   1.000
_cell.length_b   1.000
_cell.length_c   1.000
_cell.angle_alpha   90.00
_cell.angle_beta   90.00
_cell.angle_gamma   90.00
#
_symmetry.space_group_name_H-M   'P 1'
#
loop_
_entity.id
_entity.type
_entity.pdbx_description
1 polymer ?
#
loop_
_entity_poly.entity_id
_entity_poly.type
_entity_poly.pdbx_seq_one_letter_code
_entity_poly.pdbx_strand_id
1 'polypeptide(L)'
;MRFPSRIHDFCFLGDGKSLIAVSELGGAYNDLWQMPFSANPLPELKKLTAGQADEDRPSVSRNGKWLAYTDNRDGATALIVRELATGIESTVRVERLDYRSPTGTLRLRTQDRDGKKPVSARVIVHQEKGKFFAPPGALHRMLRGAGHFYCDKSADLVLPAGKYRVRAFRGPEYKPAGYEILIEAGKSIELTVDMERWTHAARNGWYSGENHIHANYGYGQWYNTPETMLLQCAGEDLNVCNFVVANSDTDGIFDRPFFRGGPDPRSTPETILYWNQEFRSTLWGHMTLVNLKQVVEPVMTGFHATTNPWDIPTNSDIADRTHWQKGHVNYTHAVQNAVKPFDNPYAAKGLPIDVALGKIDSLDLNNAYAGTVPIWYRLLNCGFRLPPSAGTDVFLNRIFSNLPGGDRVYVQLPGPLTYESWIENLKRGRSFVSNGPMLEFSVDGKGLSESIKLDAPRKLRVKASARSQYPLAKVELIHNGQVAVTLPLAKDDLSAVLDQEIELKKSGWLALRASGPGHPDSVVPAVYAHTAPIYVEVEGSAVRSREDALFFLTWIDDLSVMVRTRDRIPDATLRRHVESQLDEARKVYARLARE
;
A
#
# COMPACT_ATOMS: atom_id res chain seq x y z
N MET A 1 14.32 35.58 -1.53
CA MET A 1 14.39 34.70 -2.73
C MET A 1 13.04 34.01 -2.89
N ARG A 2 12.47 34.00 -4.06
CA ARG A 2 11.31 33.16 -4.40
C ARG A 2 11.77 32.11 -5.40
N PHE A 3 11.49 30.83 -5.11
CA PHE A 3 11.84 29.69 -5.98
C PHE A 3 10.54 28.95 -6.32
N PRO A 4 10.36 28.46 -7.56
CA PRO A 4 9.08 27.91 -8.03
C PRO A 4 8.77 26.49 -7.52
N SER A 5 9.71 25.87 -6.82
CA SER A 5 9.56 24.54 -6.23
C SER A 5 10.15 24.52 -4.80
N ARG A 6 10.04 23.37 -4.12
CA ARG A 6 10.67 23.19 -2.80
C ARG A 6 12.19 23.14 -2.94
N ILE A 7 12.89 23.71 -1.97
CA ILE A 7 14.32 23.51 -1.75
C ILE A 7 14.43 22.61 -0.51
N HIS A 8 14.96 21.42 -0.69
CA HIS A 8 15.09 20.41 0.36
C HIS A 8 16.37 20.61 1.17
N ASP A 9 17.46 20.94 0.48
CA ASP A 9 18.77 21.22 1.08
C ASP A 9 19.56 22.19 0.20
N PHE A 10 20.63 22.78 0.72
CA PHE A 10 21.52 23.63 -0.07
C PHE A 10 22.90 23.81 0.57
N CYS A 11 23.89 24.17 -0.25
CA CYS A 11 25.18 24.66 0.22
C CYS A 11 25.64 25.88 -0.60
N PHE A 12 26.46 26.75 0.00
CA PHE A 12 27.06 27.88 -0.70
C PHE A 12 28.32 27.46 -1.46
N LEU A 13 28.50 28.05 -2.63
CA LEU A 13 29.79 28.00 -3.35
C LEU A 13 30.81 28.90 -2.63
N GLY A 14 32.10 28.66 -2.90
CA GLY A 14 33.20 29.40 -2.26
C GLY A 14 33.23 30.90 -2.56
N ASP A 15 32.46 31.37 -3.54
CA ASP A 15 32.29 32.81 -3.88
C ASP A 15 31.33 33.55 -2.91
N GLY A 16 30.59 32.80 -2.09
CA GLY A 16 29.55 33.33 -1.17
C GLY A 16 28.37 34.02 -1.87
N LYS A 17 28.32 33.98 -3.21
CA LYS A 17 27.30 34.64 -4.04
C LYS A 17 26.39 33.66 -4.76
N SER A 18 26.83 32.42 -4.86
CA SER A 18 26.09 31.33 -5.50
C SER A 18 25.87 30.18 -4.53
N LEU A 19 24.81 29.39 -4.79
CA LEU A 19 24.52 28.19 -4.02
C LEU A 19 24.17 27.03 -4.94
N ILE A 20 24.28 25.82 -4.41
CA ILE A 20 23.76 24.58 -5.01
C ILE A 20 22.58 24.16 -4.14
N ALA A 21 21.41 24.06 -4.75
CA ALA A 21 20.17 23.65 -4.11
C ALA A 21 19.71 22.27 -4.59
N VAL A 22 19.07 21.53 -3.70
CA VAL A 22 18.36 20.27 -3.96
C VAL A 22 16.88 20.59 -4.20
N SER A 23 16.35 20.24 -5.38
CA SER A 23 14.96 20.49 -5.71
C SER A 23 14.44 19.55 -6.79
N GLU A 24 13.15 19.18 -6.68
CA GLU A 24 12.39 18.50 -7.72
C GLU A 24 11.92 19.41 -8.87
N LEU A 25 12.49 20.57 -9.04
CA LEU A 25 12.10 21.52 -10.07
C LEU A 25 12.16 20.90 -11.49
N GLY A 26 11.01 20.87 -12.17
CA GLY A 26 10.90 20.32 -13.52
C GLY A 26 10.93 18.80 -13.62
N GLY A 27 10.77 18.08 -12.50
CA GLY A 27 10.76 16.63 -12.45
C GLY A 27 10.02 16.09 -11.23
N ALA A 28 10.16 14.78 -11.00
CA ALA A 28 9.64 14.10 -9.82
C ALA A 28 10.72 13.90 -8.74
N TYR A 29 11.96 13.75 -9.17
CA TYR A 29 13.09 13.42 -8.30
C TYR A 29 13.90 14.66 -7.93
N ASN A 30 14.64 14.59 -6.83
CA ASN A 30 15.55 15.64 -6.41
C ASN A 30 16.77 15.72 -7.33
N ASP A 31 16.96 16.88 -7.95
CA ASP A 31 18.17 17.23 -8.72
C ASP A 31 18.95 18.35 -8.03
N LEU A 32 20.20 18.49 -8.40
CA LEU A 32 21.08 19.59 -7.97
C LEU A 32 21.02 20.75 -8.95
N TRP A 33 20.76 21.95 -8.42
CA TRP A 33 20.64 23.20 -9.17
C TRP A 33 21.61 24.25 -8.66
N GLN A 34 22.47 24.76 -9.53
CA GLN A 34 23.29 25.93 -9.22
C GLN A 34 22.50 27.21 -9.52
N MET A 35 22.53 28.15 -8.60
CA MET A 35 21.82 29.43 -8.73
C MET A 35 22.54 30.57 -8.00
N PRO A 36 22.37 31.83 -8.43
CA PRO A 36 22.83 32.98 -7.66
C PRO A 36 22.01 33.14 -6.39
N PHE A 37 22.64 33.58 -5.32
CA PHE A 37 21.95 34.00 -4.10
C PHE A 37 21.36 35.40 -4.30
N SER A 38 20.23 35.48 -4.99
CA SER A 38 19.55 36.74 -5.36
C SER A 38 18.05 36.67 -5.11
N ALA A 39 17.37 37.80 -5.23
CA ALA A 39 15.91 37.88 -5.07
C ALA A 39 15.16 37.10 -6.18
N ASN A 40 15.72 37.08 -7.40
CA ASN A 40 15.18 36.36 -8.56
C ASN A 40 16.29 35.51 -9.22
N PRO A 41 16.49 34.23 -8.79
CA PRO A 41 17.52 33.36 -9.34
C PRO A 41 17.17 32.72 -10.69
N LEU A 42 15.90 32.76 -11.11
CA LEU A 42 15.40 31.96 -12.24
C LEU A 42 16.14 32.15 -13.58
N PRO A 43 16.55 33.38 -13.99
CA PRO A 43 17.22 33.55 -15.26
C PRO A 43 18.61 32.89 -15.35
N GLU A 44 19.23 32.60 -14.19
CA GLU A 44 20.59 32.08 -14.08
C GLU A 44 20.64 30.68 -13.49
N LEU A 45 19.51 29.97 -13.47
CA LEU A 45 19.45 28.59 -13.01
C LEU A 45 20.24 27.67 -13.94
N LYS A 46 21.10 26.84 -13.35
CA LYS A 46 21.83 25.79 -14.05
C LYS A 46 21.57 24.45 -13.39
N LYS A 47 20.94 23.52 -14.12
CA LYS A 47 20.76 22.14 -13.67
C LYS A 47 22.12 21.42 -13.71
N LEU A 48 22.56 20.86 -12.59
CA LEU A 48 23.83 20.15 -12.48
C LEU A 48 23.67 18.64 -12.68
N THR A 49 22.57 18.09 -12.21
CA THR A 49 22.25 16.66 -12.33
C THR A 49 20.89 16.48 -12.99
N ALA A 50 20.61 15.30 -13.51
CA ALA A 50 19.33 14.94 -14.09
C ALA A 50 19.16 13.42 -14.10
N GLY A 51 17.94 12.93 -13.85
CA GLY A 51 17.68 11.49 -13.87
C GLY A 51 16.37 11.11 -13.21
N GLN A 52 16.27 9.83 -12.85
CA GLN A 52 15.16 9.24 -12.10
C GLN A 52 15.59 8.80 -10.69
N ALA A 53 16.67 9.40 -10.19
CA ALA A 53 17.23 9.16 -8.87
C ALA A 53 17.17 10.45 -8.05
N ASP A 54 17.36 10.32 -6.75
CA ASP A 54 17.40 11.46 -5.84
C ASP A 54 18.86 11.82 -5.51
N GLU A 55 19.24 13.05 -5.81
CA GLU A 55 20.47 13.65 -5.30
C GLU A 55 20.16 14.51 -4.07
N ASP A 56 21.04 14.43 -3.03
CA ASP A 56 20.85 15.12 -1.76
C ASP A 56 22.19 15.45 -1.08
N ARG A 57 22.12 16.25 -0.01
CA ARG A 57 23.28 16.57 0.85
C ARG A 57 24.47 17.18 0.13
N PRO A 58 24.30 18.22 -0.70
CA PRO A 58 25.41 18.83 -1.40
C PRO A 58 26.39 19.50 -0.43
N SER A 59 27.69 19.34 -0.71
CA SER A 59 28.77 19.98 0.04
C SER A 59 29.93 20.36 -0.90
N VAL A 60 30.32 21.61 -0.89
CA VAL A 60 31.41 22.14 -1.74
C VAL A 60 32.70 22.22 -0.96
N SER A 61 33.83 21.79 -1.59
CA SER A 61 35.15 21.91 -1.02
C SER A 61 35.55 23.39 -0.82
N ARG A 62 36.44 23.66 0.15
CA ARG A 62 36.89 25.05 0.46
C ARG A 62 37.49 25.77 -0.75
N ASN A 63 38.17 25.04 -1.65
CA ASN A 63 38.78 25.62 -2.84
C ASN A 63 37.79 25.79 -4.01
N GLY A 64 36.49 25.45 -3.82
CA GLY A 64 35.45 25.58 -4.82
C GLY A 64 35.56 24.61 -6.03
N LYS A 65 36.49 23.61 -6.00
CA LYS A 65 36.72 22.73 -7.15
C LYS A 65 35.80 21.51 -7.16
N TRP A 66 35.44 21.00 -5.98
CA TRP A 66 34.73 19.73 -5.83
C TRP A 66 33.37 19.90 -5.16
N LEU A 67 32.41 19.17 -5.66
CA LEU A 67 31.10 19.00 -5.05
C LEU A 67 30.94 17.55 -4.61
N ALA A 68 30.65 17.30 -3.34
CA ALA A 68 30.25 16.00 -2.84
C ALA A 68 28.73 16.01 -2.59
N TYR A 69 28.05 14.92 -2.92
CA TYR A 69 26.62 14.75 -2.70
C TYR A 69 26.25 13.26 -2.63
N THR A 70 25.09 12.95 -2.14
CA THR A 70 24.55 11.59 -2.16
C THR A 70 23.62 11.37 -3.35
N ASP A 71 23.59 10.14 -3.88
CA ASP A 71 22.83 9.75 -5.06
C ASP A 71 22.42 8.29 -4.95
N ASN A 72 21.20 7.92 -5.35
CA ASN A 72 20.67 6.56 -5.27
C ASN A 72 20.44 5.90 -6.63
N ARG A 73 21.00 6.42 -7.72
CA ARG A 73 20.79 5.93 -9.11
C ARG A 73 21.13 4.45 -9.33
N ASP A 74 22.06 3.92 -8.56
CA ASP A 74 22.49 2.51 -8.63
C ASP A 74 21.82 1.62 -7.56
N GLY A 75 20.69 2.05 -7.00
CA GLY A 75 19.94 1.37 -5.96
C GLY A 75 20.21 1.97 -4.58
N ALA A 76 21.26 1.53 -3.89
CA ALA A 76 21.65 2.09 -2.58
C ALA A 76 22.22 3.50 -2.71
N THR A 77 21.93 4.35 -1.72
CA THR A 77 22.55 5.67 -1.62
C THR A 77 24.08 5.58 -1.58
N ALA A 78 24.74 6.23 -2.54
CA ALA A 78 26.18 6.34 -2.66
C ALA A 78 26.66 7.79 -2.47
N LEU A 79 27.91 7.97 -2.10
CA LEU A 79 28.57 9.28 -2.09
C LEU A 79 29.23 9.51 -3.45
N ILE A 80 28.86 10.62 -4.11
CA ILE A 80 29.43 11.05 -5.39
C ILE A 80 30.33 12.26 -5.15
N VAL A 81 31.45 12.31 -5.86
CA VAL A 81 32.32 13.50 -5.93
C VAL A 81 32.39 13.96 -7.38
N ARG A 82 32.01 15.21 -7.62
CA ARG A 82 31.97 15.86 -8.94
C ARG A 82 32.96 16.99 -9.00
N GLU A 83 33.78 17.04 -10.04
CA GLU A 83 34.58 18.21 -10.36
C GLU A 83 33.67 19.29 -10.98
N LEU A 84 33.57 20.45 -10.35
CA LEU A 84 32.62 21.49 -10.79
C LEU A 84 33.00 22.11 -12.15
N ALA A 85 34.28 22.15 -12.49
CA ALA A 85 34.74 22.73 -13.75
C ALA A 85 34.46 21.83 -14.97
N THR A 86 34.65 20.53 -14.83
CA THR A 86 34.53 19.55 -15.92
C THR A 86 33.19 18.80 -15.91
N GLY A 87 32.55 18.73 -14.74
CA GLY A 87 31.34 17.91 -14.52
C GLY A 87 31.64 16.42 -14.37
N ILE A 88 32.93 16.00 -14.32
CA ILE A 88 33.28 14.59 -14.14
C ILE A 88 32.90 14.12 -12.74
N GLU A 89 32.25 12.98 -12.67
CA GLU A 89 31.77 12.36 -11.44
C GLU A 89 32.53 11.09 -11.10
N SER A 90 32.72 10.83 -9.81
CA SER A 90 33.33 9.62 -9.29
C SER A 90 32.51 9.13 -8.08
N THR A 91 32.13 7.86 -8.10
CA THR A 91 31.46 7.22 -6.93
C THR A 91 32.52 6.82 -5.90
N VAL A 92 32.33 7.26 -4.66
CA VAL A 92 33.16 6.82 -3.53
C VAL A 92 32.75 5.40 -3.14
N ARG A 93 33.63 4.45 -3.36
CA ARG A 93 33.40 3.05 -3.03
C ARG A 93 34.05 2.69 -1.71
N VAL A 94 33.33 1.93 -0.87
CA VAL A 94 33.89 1.34 0.34
C VAL A 94 34.67 0.10 -0.06
N GLU A 95 35.98 0.14 0.04
CA GLU A 95 36.86 -0.99 -0.33
C GLU A 95 36.88 -2.06 0.77
N ARG A 96 36.84 -1.66 2.05
CA ARG A 96 36.90 -2.56 3.19
C ARG A 96 36.19 -1.99 4.41
N LEU A 97 35.46 -2.85 5.09
CA LEU A 97 34.91 -2.58 6.42
C LEU A 97 35.89 -3.13 7.47
N ASP A 98 36.45 -2.28 8.30
CA ASP A 98 37.29 -2.69 9.43
C ASP A 98 36.46 -2.68 10.72
N TYR A 99 36.10 -3.86 11.18
CA TYR A 99 35.32 -4.02 12.43
C TYR A 99 36.16 -3.85 13.69
N ARG A 100 37.49 -3.65 13.56
CA ARG A 100 38.46 -3.58 14.68
C ARG A 100 38.37 -4.77 15.64
N SER A 101 37.94 -5.92 15.13
CA SER A 101 37.80 -7.19 15.83
C SER A 101 37.96 -8.34 14.82
N PRO A 102 38.39 -9.53 15.27
CA PRO A 102 38.44 -10.70 14.40
C PRO A 102 37.05 -10.98 13.81
N THR A 103 37.00 -11.45 12.57
CA THR A 103 35.76 -11.73 11.84
C THR A 103 35.68 -13.17 11.37
N GLY A 104 34.47 -13.67 11.14
CA GLY A 104 34.17 -14.89 10.40
C GLY A 104 33.09 -14.64 9.36
N THR A 105 32.72 -15.66 8.61
CA THR A 105 31.74 -15.55 7.53
C THR A 105 30.50 -16.40 7.82
N LEU A 106 29.32 -15.78 7.73
CA LEU A 106 28.04 -16.49 7.66
C LEU A 106 27.64 -16.64 6.20
N ARG A 107 27.46 -17.89 5.74
CA ARG A 107 26.86 -18.24 4.46
C ARG A 107 25.41 -18.65 4.69
N LEU A 108 24.49 -17.75 4.39
CA LEU A 108 23.06 -17.89 4.62
C LEU A 108 22.36 -18.40 3.37
N ARG A 109 21.44 -19.35 3.52
CA ARG A 109 20.50 -19.79 2.48
C ARG A 109 19.08 -19.80 3.04
N THR A 110 18.10 -19.42 2.22
CA THR A 110 16.68 -19.47 2.58
C THR A 110 15.95 -20.37 1.60
N GLN A 111 15.17 -21.32 2.12
CA GLN A 111 14.41 -22.28 1.31
C GLN A 111 13.06 -22.60 1.93
N ASP A 112 12.09 -22.99 1.10
CA ASP A 112 10.84 -23.57 1.57
C ASP A 112 11.13 -24.94 2.19
N ARG A 113 10.56 -25.19 3.37
CA ARG A 113 10.84 -26.39 4.17
C ARG A 113 10.41 -27.67 3.48
N ASP A 114 9.22 -27.65 2.88
CA ASP A 114 8.60 -28.85 2.32
C ASP A 114 9.20 -29.22 0.96
N GLY A 115 9.32 -28.23 0.07
CA GLY A 115 9.81 -28.43 -1.29
C GLY A 115 11.31 -28.29 -1.46
N LYS A 116 12.05 -27.85 -0.41
CA LYS A 116 13.48 -27.50 -0.47
C LYS A 116 13.84 -26.51 -1.60
N LYS A 117 12.83 -25.83 -2.15
CA LYS A 117 13.00 -24.80 -3.19
C LYS A 117 13.58 -23.52 -2.56
N PRO A 118 14.67 -22.95 -3.12
CA PRO A 118 15.17 -21.66 -2.67
C PRO A 118 14.09 -20.56 -2.79
N VAL A 119 13.93 -19.73 -1.76
CA VAL A 119 12.94 -18.66 -1.71
C VAL A 119 13.56 -17.36 -1.21
N SER A 120 13.07 -16.24 -1.70
CA SER A 120 13.41 -14.92 -1.14
C SER A 120 12.72 -14.73 0.22
N ALA A 121 13.42 -14.08 1.16
CA ALA A 121 12.91 -13.86 2.49
C ALA A 121 13.47 -12.56 3.09
N ARG A 122 12.74 -12.00 4.04
CA ARG A 122 13.19 -10.89 4.87
C ARG A 122 13.98 -11.45 6.06
N VAL A 123 15.24 -11.00 6.22
CA VAL A 123 16.18 -11.56 7.19
C VAL A 123 16.69 -10.48 8.15
N ILE A 124 16.78 -10.85 9.41
CA ILE A 124 17.35 -10.05 10.51
C ILE A 124 18.56 -10.79 11.05
N VAL A 125 19.73 -10.18 11.02
CA VAL A 125 20.95 -10.69 11.64
C VAL A 125 21.38 -9.71 12.73
N HIS A 126 21.21 -10.09 13.98
CA HIS A 126 21.54 -9.29 15.15
C HIS A 126 22.62 -9.93 16.00
N GLN A 127 23.62 -9.14 16.39
CA GLN A 127 24.53 -9.53 17.46
C GLN A 127 23.79 -9.53 18.81
N GLU A 128 24.13 -10.41 19.72
CA GLU A 128 23.46 -10.58 21.03
C GLU A 128 23.27 -9.26 21.78
N LYS A 129 24.16 -8.30 21.65
CA LYS A 129 24.12 -6.97 22.26
C LYS A 129 23.98 -5.84 21.25
N GLY A 130 23.13 -6.00 20.23
CA GLY A 130 22.48 -4.84 19.70
C GLY A 130 22.69 -4.41 18.28
N LYS A 131 23.72 -4.79 17.51
CA LYS A 131 23.86 -4.29 16.13
C LYS A 131 23.21 -5.22 15.12
N PHE A 132 22.48 -4.60 14.16
CA PHE A 132 22.01 -5.23 12.95
C PHE A 132 23.12 -5.28 11.90
N PHE A 133 23.19 -6.38 11.15
CA PHE A 133 24.13 -6.57 10.05
C PHE A 133 23.37 -7.00 8.79
N ALA A 134 23.84 -6.49 7.64
CA ALA A 134 23.39 -6.88 6.32
C ALA A 134 24.61 -7.02 5.40
N PRO A 135 24.52 -7.77 4.29
CA PRO A 135 25.55 -7.77 3.26
C PRO A 135 25.79 -6.35 2.74
N PRO A 136 27.03 -5.98 2.36
CA PRO A 136 27.30 -4.70 1.72
C PRO A 136 26.42 -4.52 0.47
N GLY A 137 25.77 -3.36 0.33
CA GLY A 137 24.90 -3.06 -0.78
C GLY A 137 23.54 -3.78 -0.77
N ALA A 138 23.22 -4.58 0.25
CA ALA A 138 21.91 -5.23 0.34
C ALA A 138 20.80 -4.21 0.57
N LEU A 139 19.67 -4.46 -0.08
CA LEU A 139 18.44 -3.71 0.18
C LEU A 139 18.00 -3.96 1.61
N HIS A 140 18.15 -2.96 2.46
CA HIS A 140 17.82 -3.04 3.88
C HIS A 140 16.79 -1.99 4.28
N ARG A 141 16.01 -2.31 5.32
CA ARG A 141 14.98 -1.42 5.86
C ARG A 141 14.89 -1.55 7.36
N MET A 142 14.12 -0.69 7.98
CA MET A 142 13.83 -0.74 9.41
C MET A 142 12.32 -0.80 9.64
N LEU A 143 11.88 -1.80 10.36
CA LEU A 143 10.52 -1.96 10.80
C LEU A 143 10.47 -1.96 12.33
N ARG A 144 9.76 -1.01 12.93
CA ARG A 144 9.60 -0.88 14.40
C ARG A 144 10.93 -0.93 15.17
N GLY A 145 11.95 -0.27 14.64
CA GLY A 145 13.27 -0.21 15.26
C GLY A 145 14.18 -1.41 14.99
N ALA A 146 13.71 -2.45 14.29
CA ALA A 146 14.51 -3.59 13.89
C ALA A 146 14.96 -3.47 12.42
N GLY A 147 16.27 -3.49 12.20
CA GLY A 147 16.85 -3.56 10.85
C GLY A 147 16.67 -4.94 10.25
N HIS A 148 16.37 -5.01 8.96
CA HIS A 148 16.31 -6.24 8.18
C HIS A 148 16.79 -5.99 6.75
N PHE A 149 17.16 -7.05 6.05
CA PHE A 149 17.43 -7.00 4.62
C PHE A 149 16.65 -8.08 3.88
N TYR A 150 16.45 -7.90 2.57
CA TYR A 150 15.88 -8.93 1.73
C TYR A 150 16.98 -9.81 1.16
N CYS A 151 16.91 -11.10 1.50
CA CYS A 151 17.80 -12.14 1.00
C CYS A 151 17.17 -12.78 -0.26
N ASP A 152 17.83 -12.66 -1.39
CA ASP A 152 17.42 -13.39 -2.59
C ASP A 152 18.03 -14.80 -2.58
N LYS A 153 17.40 -15.70 -1.82
CA LYS A 153 17.75 -17.13 -1.69
C LYS A 153 19.06 -17.40 -0.95
N SER A 154 20.08 -16.55 -1.08
CA SER A 154 21.34 -16.68 -0.37
C SER A 154 22.01 -15.33 -0.11
N ALA A 155 22.85 -15.27 0.92
CA ALA A 155 23.64 -14.10 1.26
C ALA A 155 24.89 -14.49 2.06
N ASP A 156 26.03 -13.87 1.77
CA ASP A 156 27.27 -14.01 2.55
C ASP A 156 27.47 -12.74 3.39
N LEU A 157 27.73 -12.91 4.67
CA LEU A 157 27.99 -11.82 5.61
C LEU A 157 29.32 -12.04 6.32
N VAL A 158 30.22 -11.05 6.23
CA VAL A 158 31.39 -10.99 7.11
C VAL A 158 30.99 -10.31 8.41
N LEU A 159 31.16 -11.01 9.52
CA LEU A 159 30.64 -10.59 10.83
C LEU A 159 31.77 -10.62 11.88
N PRO A 160 31.82 -9.69 12.85
CA PRO A 160 32.66 -9.83 14.03
C PRO A 160 32.43 -11.17 14.73
N ALA A 161 33.47 -11.76 15.29
CA ALA A 161 33.34 -12.98 16.07
C ALA A 161 32.41 -12.75 17.29
N GLY A 162 31.49 -13.69 17.54
CA GLY A 162 30.53 -13.57 18.63
C GLY A 162 29.23 -14.33 18.37
N LYS A 163 28.29 -14.19 19.31
CA LYS A 163 26.96 -14.80 19.20
C LYS A 163 25.99 -13.91 18.44
N TYR A 164 25.20 -14.52 17.57
CA TYR A 164 24.20 -13.86 16.75
C TYR A 164 22.87 -14.61 16.82
N ARG A 165 21.79 -13.82 16.67
CA ARG A 165 20.46 -14.33 16.40
C ARG A 165 20.11 -14.01 14.95
N VAL A 166 19.78 -15.03 14.17
CA VAL A 166 19.28 -14.93 12.81
C VAL A 166 17.79 -15.22 12.83
N ARG A 167 16.97 -14.31 12.28
CA ARG A 167 15.52 -14.51 12.12
C ARG A 167 15.16 -14.31 10.67
N ALA A 168 14.21 -15.09 10.16
CA ALA A 168 13.69 -14.93 8.80
C ALA A 168 12.17 -14.94 8.78
N PHE A 169 11.60 -14.19 7.86
CA PHE A 169 10.17 -13.98 7.66
C PHE A 169 9.84 -14.04 6.19
N ARG A 170 8.63 -14.52 5.86
CA ARG A 170 8.14 -14.58 4.49
C ARG A 170 6.61 -14.47 4.47
N GLY A 171 6.09 -13.25 4.62
CA GLY A 171 4.65 -13.00 4.64
C GLY A 171 3.87 -13.76 5.72
N PRO A 172 2.54 -13.61 5.75
CA PRO A 172 1.70 -14.14 6.84
C PRO A 172 1.41 -15.64 6.74
N GLU A 173 1.72 -16.29 5.61
CA GLU A 173 1.50 -17.73 5.44
C GLU A 173 2.65 -18.60 5.96
N TYR A 174 3.81 -17.98 6.28
CA TYR A 174 4.98 -18.67 6.83
C TYR A 174 5.17 -18.33 8.30
N LYS A 175 5.61 -19.34 9.06
CA LYS A 175 6.04 -19.13 10.44
C LYS A 175 7.38 -18.39 10.44
N PRO A 176 7.60 -17.46 11.39
CA PRO A 176 8.92 -16.90 11.62
C PRO A 176 9.93 -17.99 11.97
N ALA A 177 11.10 -18.00 11.31
CA ALA A 177 12.20 -18.89 11.65
C ALA A 177 13.23 -18.15 12.50
N GLY A 178 13.88 -18.85 13.45
CA GLY A 178 14.88 -18.26 14.35
C GLY A 178 15.99 -19.24 14.68
N TYR A 179 17.24 -18.74 14.64
CA TYR A 179 18.45 -19.51 14.92
C TYR A 179 19.42 -18.69 15.77
N GLU A 180 20.11 -19.36 16.68
CA GLU A 180 21.26 -18.81 17.39
C GLU A 180 22.53 -19.42 16.82
N ILE A 181 23.51 -18.60 16.47
CA ILE A 181 24.75 -19.04 15.85
C ILE A 181 25.95 -18.39 16.54
N LEU A 182 27.10 -19.07 16.47
CA LEU A 182 28.39 -18.56 16.94
C LEU A 182 29.28 -18.32 15.71
N ILE A 183 29.67 -17.07 15.50
CA ILE A 183 30.69 -16.72 14.50
C ILE A 183 32.07 -16.79 15.16
N GLU A 184 32.90 -17.72 14.68
CA GLU A 184 34.28 -17.88 15.14
C GLU A 184 35.25 -17.15 14.20
N ALA A 185 36.32 -16.59 14.77
CA ALA A 185 37.33 -15.87 14.01
C ALA A 185 37.98 -16.75 12.93
N GLY A 186 38.05 -16.24 11.70
CA GLY A 186 38.65 -16.90 10.55
C GLY A 186 37.87 -18.10 10.01
N LYS A 187 36.70 -18.44 10.59
CA LYS A 187 35.89 -19.58 10.12
C LYS A 187 34.67 -19.12 9.31
N SER A 188 34.17 -20.04 8.50
CA SER A 188 32.87 -19.91 7.83
C SER A 188 31.85 -20.86 8.44
N ILE A 189 30.64 -20.39 8.65
CA ILE A 189 29.48 -21.20 9.04
C ILE A 189 28.43 -21.15 7.93
N GLU A 190 27.86 -22.28 7.59
CA GLU A 190 26.71 -22.39 6.68
C GLU A 190 25.43 -22.48 7.50
N LEU A 191 24.44 -21.66 7.19
CA LEU A 191 23.11 -21.69 7.79
C LEU A 191 22.05 -21.79 6.69
N THR A 192 21.31 -22.89 6.67
CA THR A 192 20.12 -23.01 5.85
C THR A 192 18.89 -22.75 6.72
N VAL A 193 18.14 -21.72 6.36
CA VAL A 193 16.88 -21.36 7.00
C VAL A 193 15.73 -22.03 6.27
N ASP A 194 15.12 -23.01 6.92
CA ASP A 194 13.91 -23.68 6.43
C ASP A 194 12.68 -22.86 6.81
N MET A 195 12.04 -22.23 5.80
CA MET A 195 10.80 -21.47 5.95
C MET A 195 9.61 -22.43 5.96
N GLU A 196 8.91 -22.53 7.08
CA GLU A 196 7.75 -23.43 7.27
C GLU A 196 6.45 -22.70 6.94
N ARG A 197 5.69 -23.18 5.95
CA ARG A 197 4.30 -22.73 5.75
C ARG A 197 3.37 -23.38 6.77
N TRP A 198 2.57 -22.56 7.44
CA TRP A 198 1.49 -23.05 8.30
C TRP A 198 0.13 -23.13 7.58
N THR A 199 0.01 -22.39 6.46
CA THR A 199 -1.16 -22.44 5.57
C THR A 199 -0.75 -22.24 4.12
N HIS A 200 -1.51 -22.82 3.19
CA HIS A 200 -1.31 -22.71 1.76
C HIS A 200 -2.58 -22.16 1.09
N ALA A 201 -2.78 -20.85 1.17
CA ALA A 201 -3.97 -20.21 0.62
C ALA A 201 -4.15 -20.50 -0.88
N ALA A 202 -3.09 -20.44 -1.66
CA ALA A 202 -3.11 -20.70 -3.12
C ALA A 202 -3.57 -22.12 -3.48
N ARG A 203 -3.34 -23.14 -2.65
CA ARG A 203 -3.85 -24.50 -2.89
C ARG A 203 -5.39 -24.58 -2.82
N ASN A 204 -6.00 -23.63 -2.11
CA ASN A 204 -7.45 -23.50 -1.99
C ASN A 204 -8.00 -22.40 -2.93
N GLY A 205 -7.21 -21.98 -3.91
CA GLY A 205 -7.56 -20.96 -4.89
C GLY A 205 -7.52 -19.52 -4.39
N TRP A 206 -6.95 -19.26 -3.20
CA TRP A 206 -6.83 -17.92 -2.64
C TRP A 206 -5.46 -17.31 -2.94
N TYR A 207 -5.43 -16.18 -3.63
CA TYR A 207 -4.20 -15.47 -3.99
C TYR A 207 -4.18 -14.09 -3.39
N SER A 208 -3.12 -13.78 -2.65
CA SER A 208 -2.94 -12.49 -2.01
C SER A 208 -2.57 -11.39 -3.00
N GLY A 209 -2.99 -10.18 -2.71
CA GLY A 209 -2.58 -9.00 -3.47
C GLY A 209 -2.61 -7.73 -2.62
N GLU A 210 -1.99 -6.70 -3.15
CA GLU A 210 -1.99 -5.36 -2.59
C GLU A 210 -2.21 -4.33 -3.69
N ASN A 211 -3.07 -3.34 -3.45
CA ASN A 211 -3.48 -2.36 -4.46
C ASN A 211 -2.74 -1.02 -4.36
N HIS A 212 -1.83 -0.82 -3.40
CA HIS A 212 -1.23 0.49 -3.18
C HIS A 212 0.24 0.42 -2.79
N ILE A 213 1.12 0.19 -3.77
CA ILE A 213 2.57 0.13 -3.59
C ILE A 213 3.24 1.27 -4.35
N HIS A 214 3.94 2.15 -3.66
CA HIS A 214 4.85 3.13 -4.26
C HIS A 214 6.27 2.56 -4.31
N ALA A 215 6.90 2.53 -5.49
CA ALA A 215 8.25 2.04 -5.62
C ALA A 215 9.30 3.12 -5.31
N ASN A 216 9.23 4.29 -6.00
CA ASN A 216 10.19 5.39 -5.85
C ASN A 216 9.45 6.72 -5.63
N TYR A 217 8.61 6.79 -4.58
CA TYR A 217 7.76 7.92 -4.34
C TYR A 217 8.36 8.92 -3.36
N GLY A 218 8.51 10.18 -3.81
CA GLY A 218 9.19 11.21 -3.05
C GLY A 218 10.64 10.84 -2.76
N TYR A 219 11.35 11.64 -1.97
CA TYR A 219 12.72 11.35 -1.58
C TYR A 219 12.86 10.00 -0.85
N GLY A 220 13.82 9.18 -1.29
CA GLY A 220 14.10 7.86 -0.74
C GLY A 220 15.59 7.53 -0.66
N GLN A 221 15.95 6.54 0.17
CA GLN A 221 17.31 6.06 0.34
C GLN A 221 17.70 4.97 -0.67
N TRP A 222 16.72 4.49 -1.46
CA TRP A 222 16.90 3.48 -2.49
C TRP A 222 16.22 3.91 -3.78
N TYR A 223 16.83 3.60 -4.92
CA TYR A 223 16.13 3.57 -6.19
C TYR A 223 15.76 2.13 -6.54
N ASN A 224 14.47 1.84 -6.62
CA ASN A 224 13.99 0.50 -6.93
C ASN A 224 13.89 0.30 -8.43
N THR A 225 14.44 -0.82 -8.90
CA THR A 225 14.18 -1.39 -10.21
C THR A 225 13.14 -2.50 -10.10
N PRO A 226 12.55 -2.99 -11.20
CA PRO A 226 11.62 -4.11 -11.15
C PRO A 226 12.18 -5.37 -10.45
N GLU A 227 13.50 -5.58 -10.49
CA GLU A 227 14.19 -6.68 -9.79
C GLU A 227 14.11 -6.50 -8.26
N THR A 228 14.41 -5.30 -7.75
CA THR A 228 14.35 -5.02 -6.31
C THR A 228 12.91 -4.93 -5.80
N MET A 229 11.96 -4.50 -6.65
CA MET A 229 10.53 -4.56 -6.36
C MET A 229 10.06 -6.00 -6.23
N LEU A 230 10.42 -6.87 -7.19
CA LEU A 230 10.11 -8.30 -7.15
C LEU A 230 10.71 -8.95 -5.89
N LEU A 231 11.97 -8.65 -5.56
CA LEU A 231 12.64 -9.17 -4.37
C LEU A 231 11.86 -8.85 -3.08
N GLN A 232 11.41 -7.60 -2.91
CA GLN A 232 10.63 -7.20 -1.74
C GLN A 232 9.26 -7.89 -1.70
N CYS A 233 8.54 -7.91 -2.80
CA CYS A 233 7.22 -8.54 -2.89
C CYS A 233 7.29 -10.07 -2.71
N ALA A 234 8.23 -10.73 -3.37
CA ALA A 234 8.46 -12.18 -3.22
C ALA A 234 8.97 -12.54 -1.83
N GLY A 235 9.77 -11.66 -1.20
CA GLY A 235 10.23 -11.81 0.18
C GLY A 235 9.09 -11.74 1.21
N GLU A 236 7.98 -11.11 0.88
CA GLU A 236 6.74 -11.07 1.68
C GLU A 236 5.65 -12.02 1.15
N ASP A 237 5.97 -12.93 0.22
CA ASP A 237 5.03 -13.92 -0.34
C ASP A 237 3.74 -13.29 -0.90
N LEU A 238 3.88 -12.21 -1.63
CA LEU A 238 2.76 -11.48 -2.22
C LEU A 238 2.55 -11.92 -3.67
N ASN A 239 1.31 -12.31 -4.04
CA ASN A 239 1.03 -12.86 -5.36
C ASN A 239 0.74 -11.77 -6.41
N VAL A 240 0.00 -10.72 -6.07
CA VAL A 240 -0.31 -9.62 -6.98
C VAL A 240 0.12 -8.30 -6.34
N CYS A 241 0.98 -7.58 -7.05
CA CYS A 241 1.60 -6.35 -6.57
C CYS A 241 1.21 -5.21 -7.51
N ASN A 242 0.25 -4.38 -7.10
CA ASN A 242 -0.18 -3.22 -7.86
C ASN A 242 0.68 -2.01 -7.46
N PHE A 243 1.69 -1.72 -8.29
CA PHE A 243 2.48 -0.50 -8.18
C PHE A 243 1.72 0.67 -8.76
N VAL A 244 1.89 1.85 -8.18
CA VAL A 244 1.16 3.04 -8.61
C VAL A 244 2.10 4.15 -9.04
N VAL A 245 1.85 4.71 -10.23
CA VAL A 245 2.39 6.01 -10.62
C VAL A 245 1.58 7.09 -9.91
N ALA A 246 2.24 8.11 -9.37
CA ALA A 246 1.58 9.19 -8.64
C ALA A 246 2.44 10.46 -8.65
N ASN A 247 1.80 11.62 -8.40
CA ASN A 247 2.54 12.83 -8.07
C ASN A 247 2.79 12.94 -6.56
N SER A 248 3.74 13.79 -6.16
CA SER A 248 4.02 14.13 -4.75
C SER A 248 3.84 15.62 -4.51
N ASP A 249 2.59 16.10 -4.60
CA ASP A 249 2.20 17.50 -4.41
C ASP A 249 2.84 18.48 -5.42
N THR A 250 3.51 17.98 -6.46
CA THR A 250 4.14 18.72 -7.56
C THR A 250 3.66 18.18 -8.89
N ASP A 251 4.12 18.77 -10.01
CA ASP A 251 3.85 18.26 -11.37
C ASP A 251 4.64 16.99 -11.71
N GLY A 252 5.63 16.63 -10.89
CA GLY A 252 6.43 15.44 -11.10
C GLY A 252 5.64 14.16 -10.85
N ILE A 253 5.70 13.22 -11.81
CA ILE A 253 5.04 11.92 -11.74
C ILE A 253 6.09 10.84 -11.56
N PHE A 254 6.08 10.22 -10.38
CA PHE A 254 7.00 9.12 -10.03
C PHE A 254 6.67 7.85 -10.79
N ASP A 255 7.70 7.09 -11.13
CA ASP A 255 7.62 5.73 -11.69
C ASP A 255 6.91 5.61 -13.05
N ARG A 256 6.53 6.70 -13.70
CA ARG A 256 5.87 6.71 -15.02
C ARG A 256 6.61 5.87 -16.09
N PRO A 257 7.95 5.86 -16.16
CA PRO A 257 8.70 5.04 -17.14
C PRO A 257 8.53 3.52 -16.97
N PHE A 258 8.09 3.05 -15.81
CA PHE A 258 7.81 1.63 -15.59
C PHE A 258 6.41 1.21 -16.03
N PHE A 259 5.51 2.16 -16.26
CA PHE A 259 4.14 1.87 -16.69
C PHE A 259 4.11 1.23 -18.08
N ARG A 260 3.47 0.04 -18.23
CA ARG A 260 3.48 -0.75 -19.46
C ARG A 260 2.09 -1.15 -19.97
N GLY A 261 1.04 -0.99 -19.18
CA GLY A 261 -0.32 -1.43 -19.53
C GLY A 261 -0.52 -2.96 -19.53
N GLY A 262 0.35 -3.68 -18.84
CA GLY A 262 0.35 -5.13 -18.69
C GLY A 262 1.28 -5.56 -17.55
N PRO A 263 1.33 -6.88 -17.22
CA PRO A 263 2.26 -7.41 -16.25
C PRO A 263 3.71 -7.07 -16.63
N ASP A 264 4.52 -6.74 -15.62
CA ASP A 264 5.95 -6.50 -15.84
C ASP A 264 6.64 -7.80 -16.28
N PRO A 265 7.59 -7.75 -17.24
CA PRO A 265 8.32 -8.94 -17.71
C PRO A 265 9.11 -9.69 -16.63
N ARG A 266 9.38 -9.04 -15.49
CA ARG A 266 10.04 -9.68 -14.34
C ARG A 266 9.08 -10.50 -13.47
N SER A 267 7.76 -10.42 -13.71
CA SER A 267 6.78 -11.23 -12.99
C SER A 267 7.10 -12.71 -13.06
N THR A 268 6.79 -13.43 -11.99
CA THR A 268 6.90 -14.89 -11.92
C THR A 268 5.50 -15.51 -11.83
N PRO A 269 5.36 -16.84 -11.98
CA PRO A 269 4.06 -17.48 -11.76
C PRO A 269 3.48 -17.27 -10.37
N GLU A 270 4.33 -17.04 -9.37
CA GLU A 270 3.93 -16.86 -7.98
C GLU A 270 3.74 -15.38 -7.59
N THR A 271 4.39 -14.44 -8.31
CA THR A 271 4.37 -12.99 -7.97
C THR A 271 4.26 -12.16 -9.24
N ILE A 272 3.13 -11.50 -9.42
CA ILE A 272 2.84 -10.64 -10.57
C ILE A 272 3.06 -9.18 -10.17
N LEU A 273 3.92 -8.47 -10.90
CA LEU A 273 4.08 -7.02 -10.80
C LEU A 273 3.25 -6.35 -11.89
N TYR A 274 2.41 -5.38 -11.53
CA TYR A 274 1.61 -4.62 -12.48
C TYR A 274 1.63 -3.14 -12.14
N TRP A 275 1.89 -2.29 -13.12
CA TRP A 275 1.91 -0.84 -12.96
C TRP A 275 0.55 -0.23 -13.22
N ASN A 276 0.09 0.54 -12.26
CA ASN A 276 -1.20 1.16 -12.17
C ASN A 276 -1.05 2.65 -11.80
N GLN A 277 -2.06 3.26 -11.19
CA GLN A 277 -2.03 4.68 -10.85
C GLN A 277 -2.73 4.94 -9.52
N GLU A 278 -2.13 5.76 -8.67
CA GLU A 278 -2.88 6.50 -7.66
C GLU A 278 -3.31 7.84 -8.26
N PHE A 279 -4.61 8.02 -8.46
CA PHE A 279 -5.18 9.33 -8.75
C PHE A 279 -5.35 10.09 -7.45
N ARG A 280 -4.78 11.29 -7.38
CA ARG A 280 -4.77 12.10 -6.16
C ARG A 280 -5.59 13.37 -6.34
N SER A 281 -6.60 13.55 -5.48
CA SER A 281 -7.36 14.80 -5.40
C SER A 281 -7.33 15.37 -3.98
N THR A 282 -7.01 16.66 -3.86
CA THR A 282 -7.01 17.35 -2.56
C THR A 282 -8.42 17.65 -2.04
N LEU A 283 -9.45 17.51 -2.88
CA LEU A 283 -10.85 17.64 -2.49
C LEU A 283 -11.55 16.29 -2.38
N TRP A 284 -11.57 15.50 -3.48
CA TRP A 284 -12.42 14.31 -3.59
C TRP A 284 -11.85 13.10 -2.86
N GLY A 285 -10.54 13.09 -2.59
CA GLY A 285 -9.81 11.94 -2.02
C GLY A 285 -9.03 11.16 -3.07
N HIS A 286 -8.27 10.15 -2.62
CA HIS A 286 -7.40 9.37 -3.50
C HIS A 286 -8.05 8.05 -3.92
N MET A 287 -7.74 7.61 -5.13
CA MET A 287 -8.17 6.33 -5.69
C MET A 287 -6.98 5.59 -6.28
N THR A 288 -6.88 4.30 -6.05
CA THR A 288 -6.03 3.44 -6.85
C THR A 288 -6.82 2.92 -8.05
N LEU A 289 -6.29 3.20 -9.24
CA LEU A 289 -6.86 2.81 -10.51
C LEU A 289 -6.06 1.64 -11.03
N VAL A 290 -6.62 0.42 -10.99
CA VAL A 290 -5.88 -0.81 -11.33
C VAL A 290 -6.36 -1.45 -12.62
N ASN A 291 -5.57 -2.37 -13.18
CA ASN A 291 -5.79 -2.95 -14.52
C ASN A 291 -5.78 -1.91 -15.64
N LEU A 292 -4.97 -0.89 -15.51
CA LEU A 292 -4.86 0.15 -16.51
C LEU A 292 -4.05 -0.30 -17.73
N LYS A 293 -4.50 0.12 -18.93
CA LYS A 293 -3.75 -0.03 -20.19
C LYS A 293 -3.00 1.26 -20.54
N GLN A 294 -3.46 2.38 -20.02
CA GLN A 294 -2.87 3.71 -20.16
C GLN A 294 -3.06 4.48 -18.85
N VAL A 295 -2.12 5.36 -18.52
CA VAL A 295 -2.27 6.29 -17.41
C VAL A 295 -3.49 7.19 -17.66
N VAL A 296 -4.32 7.38 -16.65
CA VAL A 296 -5.51 8.25 -16.72
C VAL A 296 -5.08 9.68 -16.43
N GLU A 297 -5.22 10.55 -17.41
CA GLU A 297 -4.89 11.97 -17.27
C GLU A 297 -6.13 12.82 -16.89
N PRO A 298 -5.94 13.90 -16.09
CA PRO A 298 -4.74 14.24 -15.37
C PRO A 298 -4.47 13.22 -14.23
N VAL A 299 -3.22 13.10 -13.79
CA VAL A 299 -2.85 12.19 -12.70
C VAL A 299 -3.34 12.72 -11.33
N MET A 300 -3.63 14.00 -11.24
CA MET A 300 -4.01 14.69 -10.00
C MET A 300 -4.93 15.87 -10.24
N THR A 301 -5.66 16.31 -9.20
CA THR A 301 -6.47 17.54 -9.21
C THR A 301 -6.40 18.29 -7.88
N GLY A 302 -6.58 19.61 -7.93
CA GLY A 302 -6.67 20.47 -6.75
C GLY A 302 -5.34 20.86 -6.11
N PHE A 303 -4.20 20.54 -6.73
CA PHE A 303 -2.86 20.92 -6.23
C PHE A 303 -2.50 22.34 -6.71
N HIS A 304 -2.57 23.30 -5.80
CA HIS A 304 -2.56 24.73 -6.11
C HIS A 304 -1.31 25.21 -6.89
N ALA A 305 -0.14 24.69 -6.58
CA ALA A 305 1.13 25.11 -7.18
C ALA A 305 1.58 24.22 -8.36
N THR A 306 0.61 23.59 -9.06
CA THR A 306 0.86 22.69 -10.17
C THR A 306 0.05 23.08 -11.40
N THR A 307 0.24 22.36 -12.50
CA THR A 307 -0.56 22.49 -13.73
C THR A 307 -2.03 22.07 -13.57
N ASN A 308 -2.38 21.39 -12.43
CA ASN A 308 -3.74 20.94 -12.11
C ASN A 308 -4.26 21.55 -10.80
N PRO A 309 -4.42 22.91 -10.74
CA PRO A 309 -4.80 23.60 -9.49
C PRO A 309 -6.29 23.51 -9.15
N TRP A 310 -7.12 23.07 -10.11
CA TRP A 310 -8.58 23.04 -9.99
C TRP A 310 -9.06 21.71 -9.42
N ASP A 311 -10.21 21.72 -8.74
CA ASP A 311 -10.84 20.53 -8.16
C ASP A 311 -11.65 19.72 -9.21
N ILE A 312 -11.23 19.77 -10.45
CA ILE A 312 -11.84 19.08 -11.60
C ILE A 312 -10.74 18.55 -12.55
N PRO A 313 -10.93 17.38 -13.20
CA PRO A 313 -12.10 16.48 -13.13
C PRO A 313 -12.34 15.92 -11.73
N THR A 314 -13.61 15.52 -11.47
CA THR A 314 -14.00 14.83 -10.22
C THR A 314 -13.51 13.40 -10.21
N ASN A 315 -13.58 12.73 -9.04
CA ASN A 315 -13.30 11.30 -8.95
C ASN A 315 -14.26 10.47 -9.84
N SER A 316 -15.53 10.86 -9.96
CA SER A 316 -16.49 10.23 -10.88
C SER A 316 -16.03 10.30 -12.35
N ASP A 317 -15.52 11.45 -12.79
CA ASP A 317 -15.02 11.63 -14.16
C ASP A 317 -13.77 10.76 -14.44
N ILE A 318 -12.90 10.64 -13.45
CA ILE A 318 -11.70 9.79 -13.51
C ILE A 318 -12.08 8.31 -13.52
N ALA A 319 -13.09 7.93 -12.73
CA ALA A 319 -13.62 6.58 -12.73
C ALA A 319 -14.17 6.19 -14.11
N ASP A 320 -14.90 7.08 -14.77
CA ASP A 320 -15.40 6.84 -16.13
C ASP A 320 -14.26 6.61 -17.14
N ARG A 321 -13.19 7.42 -17.06
CA ARG A 321 -11.98 7.22 -17.90
C ARG A 321 -11.29 5.90 -17.63
N THR A 322 -11.31 5.46 -16.36
CA THR A 322 -10.76 4.17 -15.93
C THR A 322 -11.60 3.02 -16.46
N HIS A 323 -12.92 3.07 -16.29
CA HIS A 323 -13.84 2.04 -16.78
C HIS A 323 -13.85 1.94 -18.32
N TRP A 324 -13.65 3.05 -19.04
CA TRP A 324 -13.56 3.05 -20.50
C TRP A 324 -12.46 2.11 -21.01
N GLN A 325 -11.34 1.98 -20.28
CA GLN A 325 -10.27 1.05 -20.61
C GLN A 325 -10.38 -0.31 -19.87
N LYS A 326 -11.54 -0.62 -19.27
CA LYS A 326 -11.81 -1.82 -18.44
C LYS A 326 -10.95 -1.89 -17.18
N GLY A 327 -10.52 -0.76 -16.67
CA GLY A 327 -9.85 -0.64 -15.38
C GLY A 327 -10.82 -0.89 -14.22
N HIS A 328 -10.27 -1.00 -13.03
CA HIS A 328 -10.98 -1.19 -11.79
C HIS A 328 -10.65 -0.02 -10.86
N VAL A 329 -11.67 0.59 -10.27
CA VAL A 329 -11.55 1.76 -9.41
C VAL A 329 -11.69 1.36 -7.95
N ASN A 330 -10.67 1.64 -7.17
CA ASN A 330 -10.62 1.36 -5.73
C ASN A 330 -10.36 2.64 -4.94
N TYR A 331 -11.17 2.92 -3.93
CA TYR A 331 -10.85 3.98 -2.97
C TYR A 331 -9.82 3.48 -1.96
N THR A 332 -8.73 4.23 -1.82
CA THR A 332 -7.64 3.91 -0.90
C THR A 332 -7.65 4.84 0.31
N HIS A 333 -7.09 4.41 1.46
CA HIS A 333 -7.01 5.13 2.75
C HIS A 333 -8.19 6.08 3.02
N ALA A 334 -9.43 5.57 2.83
CA ALA A 334 -10.61 6.37 2.62
C ALA A 334 -11.02 7.22 3.83
N VAL A 335 -11.14 6.61 5.02
CA VAL A 335 -11.62 7.32 6.22
C VAL A 335 -10.80 6.92 7.45
N GLN A 336 -10.12 7.88 8.04
CA GLN A 336 -9.36 7.67 9.28
C GLN A 336 -10.28 7.67 10.51
N ASN A 337 -11.21 8.63 10.57
CA ASN A 337 -12.16 8.81 11.68
C ASN A 337 -13.59 8.87 11.14
N ALA A 338 -14.41 7.87 11.45
CA ALA A 338 -15.80 7.78 10.97
C ALA A 338 -16.72 8.87 11.54
N VAL A 339 -16.41 9.46 12.70
CA VAL A 339 -17.18 10.56 13.32
C VAL A 339 -16.89 11.89 12.65
N LYS A 340 -15.65 12.06 12.18
CA LYS A 340 -15.16 13.27 11.50
C LYS A 340 -14.48 12.88 10.19
N PRO A 341 -15.24 12.44 9.19
CA PRO A 341 -14.68 11.85 7.98
C PRO A 341 -13.88 12.84 7.12
N PHE A 342 -14.04 14.14 7.33
CA PHE A 342 -13.36 15.19 6.56
C PHE A 342 -12.11 15.78 7.24
N ASP A 343 -11.77 15.35 8.45
CA ASP A 343 -10.60 15.88 9.18
C ASP A 343 -9.27 15.58 8.49
N ASN A 344 -9.17 14.46 7.77
CA ASN A 344 -8.00 14.16 6.98
C ASN A 344 -8.11 14.82 5.58
N PRO A 345 -7.10 15.62 5.15
CA PRO A 345 -7.13 16.25 3.83
C PRO A 345 -7.22 15.26 2.66
N TYR A 346 -6.67 14.05 2.83
CA TYR A 346 -6.66 12.98 1.83
C TYR A 346 -7.85 12.02 1.92
N ALA A 347 -8.79 12.25 2.88
CA ALA A 347 -9.95 11.40 3.04
C ALA A 347 -10.82 11.37 1.77
N ALA A 348 -11.46 10.24 1.55
CA ALA A 348 -12.33 9.97 0.40
C ALA A 348 -13.67 10.72 0.51
N LYS A 349 -13.63 12.04 0.40
CA LYS A 349 -14.82 12.90 0.57
C LYS A 349 -15.85 12.66 -0.53
N GLY A 350 -15.41 12.27 -1.75
CA GLY A 350 -16.25 11.89 -2.87
C GLY A 350 -16.91 10.50 -2.75
N LEU A 351 -16.47 9.64 -1.82
CA LEU A 351 -16.86 8.23 -1.74
C LEU A 351 -18.38 7.98 -1.83
N PRO A 352 -19.28 8.63 -1.05
CA PRO A 352 -20.70 8.35 -1.16
C PRO A 352 -21.31 8.79 -2.50
N ILE A 353 -20.78 9.85 -3.12
CA ILE A 353 -21.20 10.29 -4.44
C ILE A 353 -20.84 9.24 -5.47
N ASP A 354 -19.59 8.85 -5.51
CA ASP A 354 -19.05 7.93 -6.50
C ASP A 354 -19.68 6.53 -6.38
N VAL A 355 -19.98 6.08 -5.14
CA VAL A 355 -20.70 4.82 -4.90
C VAL A 355 -22.14 4.93 -5.39
N ALA A 356 -22.87 6.02 -5.10
CA ALA A 356 -24.24 6.23 -5.55
C ALA A 356 -24.35 6.28 -7.08
N LEU A 357 -23.33 6.80 -7.76
CA LEU A 357 -23.23 6.89 -9.22
C LEU A 357 -22.68 5.60 -9.85
N GLY A 358 -22.35 4.56 -9.08
CA GLY A 358 -21.82 3.28 -9.58
C GLY A 358 -20.41 3.37 -10.15
N LYS A 359 -19.57 4.26 -9.61
CA LYS A 359 -18.22 4.54 -10.12
C LYS A 359 -17.12 3.76 -9.42
N ILE A 360 -17.42 3.10 -8.28
CA ILE A 360 -16.42 2.42 -7.45
C ILE A 360 -16.63 0.92 -7.48
N ASP A 361 -15.55 0.19 -7.69
CA ASP A 361 -15.53 -1.27 -7.79
C ASP A 361 -15.11 -1.95 -6.48
N SER A 362 -14.27 -1.31 -5.65
CA SER A 362 -13.84 -1.82 -4.34
C SER A 362 -13.40 -0.70 -3.38
N LEU A 363 -13.23 -1.04 -2.11
CA LEU A 363 -12.83 -0.11 -1.05
C LEU A 363 -11.76 -0.75 -0.15
N ASP A 364 -10.65 -0.07 0.06
CA ASP A 364 -9.60 -0.55 0.94
C ASP A 364 -10.03 -0.49 2.41
N LEU A 365 -9.95 -1.64 3.07
CA LEU A 365 -10.14 -1.79 4.50
C LEU A 365 -8.78 -2.09 5.14
N ASN A 366 -8.07 -1.07 5.56
CA ASN A 366 -6.79 -1.24 6.22
C ASN A 366 -6.82 -0.77 7.67
N ASN A 367 -5.85 -1.23 8.46
CA ASN A 367 -5.84 -0.99 9.90
C ASN A 367 -5.52 0.46 10.27
N ALA A 368 -4.74 1.16 9.45
CA ALA A 368 -4.37 2.56 9.68
C ALA A 368 -5.57 3.52 9.46
N TYR A 369 -6.55 3.10 8.66
CA TYR A 369 -7.76 3.87 8.34
C TYR A 369 -9.03 3.14 8.84
N ALA A 370 -9.01 2.73 10.10
CA ALA A 370 -10.08 1.94 10.72
C ALA A 370 -11.47 2.60 10.68
N GLY A 371 -11.55 3.92 10.49
CA GLY A 371 -12.80 4.65 10.27
C GLY A 371 -13.51 4.26 8.97
N THR A 372 -12.82 3.62 8.01
CA THR A 372 -13.43 3.16 6.76
C THR A 372 -14.44 2.06 6.98
N VAL A 373 -14.20 1.11 7.90
CA VAL A 373 -15.10 -0.04 8.14
C VAL A 373 -16.51 0.38 8.55
N PRO A 374 -16.74 1.28 9.52
CA PRO A 374 -18.08 1.76 9.84
C PRO A 374 -18.78 2.46 8.67
N ILE A 375 -18.04 3.24 7.86
CA ILE A 375 -18.61 3.90 6.68
C ILE A 375 -18.99 2.86 5.61
N TRP A 376 -18.15 1.86 5.39
CA TRP A 376 -18.44 0.75 4.48
C TRP A 376 -19.70 -0.02 4.91
N TYR A 377 -19.88 -0.29 6.21
CA TYR A 377 -21.09 -0.92 6.73
C TYR A 377 -22.36 -0.09 6.41
N ARG A 378 -22.29 1.24 6.56
CA ARG A 378 -23.41 2.12 6.18
C ARG A 378 -23.73 2.05 4.69
N LEU A 379 -22.71 1.97 3.82
CA LEU A 379 -22.92 1.79 2.37
C LEU A 379 -23.59 0.44 2.08
N LEU A 380 -23.14 -0.64 2.72
CA LEU A 380 -23.76 -1.96 2.59
C LEU A 380 -25.22 -1.95 3.09
N ASN A 381 -25.52 -1.26 4.18
CA ASN A 381 -26.87 -1.12 4.73
C ASN A 381 -27.78 -0.29 3.81
N CYS A 382 -27.23 0.59 2.98
CA CYS A 382 -27.94 1.27 1.90
C CYS A 382 -28.17 0.38 0.67
N GLY A 383 -27.72 -0.89 0.70
CA GLY A 383 -27.90 -1.85 -0.39
C GLY A 383 -26.82 -1.83 -1.45
N PHE A 384 -25.77 -1.01 -1.30
CA PHE A 384 -24.65 -1.03 -2.21
C PHE A 384 -23.80 -2.30 -2.00
N ARG A 385 -23.36 -2.90 -3.10
CA ARG A 385 -22.46 -4.06 -3.08
C ARG A 385 -21.05 -3.61 -3.40
N LEU A 386 -20.26 -3.33 -2.37
CA LEU A 386 -18.92 -2.82 -2.50
C LEU A 386 -17.91 -3.82 -1.92
N PRO A 387 -17.13 -4.52 -2.75
CA PRO A 387 -16.12 -5.46 -2.30
C PRO A 387 -15.03 -4.83 -1.42
N PRO A 388 -14.57 -5.53 -0.37
CA PRO A 388 -13.41 -5.11 0.39
C PRO A 388 -12.13 -5.41 -0.40
N SER A 389 -11.17 -4.49 -0.32
CA SER A 389 -9.83 -4.56 -0.85
C SER A 389 -8.81 -4.09 0.20
N ALA A 390 -7.51 -4.12 -0.12
CA ALA A 390 -6.46 -3.63 0.75
C ALA A 390 -5.28 -3.03 -0.02
N GLY A 391 -4.72 -1.97 0.55
CA GLY A 391 -3.49 -1.33 0.11
C GLY A 391 -2.75 -0.75 1.30
N THR A 392 -1.45 -0.97 1.39
CA THR A 392 -0.62 -0.57 2.55
C THR A 392 -0.18 0.88 2.46
N ASP A 393 -0.20 1.48 1.28
CA ASP A 393 0.42 2.79 0.98
C ASP A 393 1.92 2.77 1.35
N VAL A 394 2.59 1.69 0.95
CA VAL A 394 4.00 1.46 1.26
C VAL A 394 4.92 2.23 0.31
N PHE A 395 6.03 2.76 0.85
CA PHE A 395 7.09 3.40 0.09
C PHE A 395 8.33 2.50 0.07
N LEU A 396 8.56 1.77 -1.03
CA LEU A 396 9.65 0.79 -1.10
C LEU A 396 11.05 1.43 -1.08
N ASN A 397 11.16 2.67 -1.50
CA ASN A 397 12.42 3.43 -1.54
C ASN A 397 12.86 4.01 -0.18
N ARG A 398 12.03 3.89 0.87
CA ARG A 398 12.33 4.48 2.19
C ARG A 398 12.75 3.41 3.19
N ILE A 399 13.80 3.69 3.95
CA ILE A 399 14.26 2.81 5.04
C ILE A 399 13.15 2.61 6.08
N PHE A 400 12.44 3.68 6.45
CA PHE A 400 11.32 3.64 7.38
C PHE A 400 10.01 3.71 6.60
N SER A 401 9.39 2.59 6.39
CA SER A 401 8.06 2.46 5.78
C SER A 401 7.45 1.12 6.19
N ASN A 402 6.14 0.96 5.95
CA ASN A 402 5.48 -0.34 6.03
C ASN A 402 6.13 -1.35 5.05
N LEU A 403 5.72 -2.60 5.11
CA LEU A 403 6.18 -3.64 4.18
C LEU A 403 5.10 -3.92 3.13
N PRO A 404 5.48 -4.29 1.89
CA PRO A 404 4.50 -4.66 0.88
C PRO A 404 3.67 -5.85 1.35
N GLY A 405 2.36 -5.77 1.17
CA GLY A 405 1.41 -6.78 1.65
C GLY A 405 1.25 -6.81 3.18
N GLY A 406 1.62 -5.74 3.90
CA GLY A 406 1.35 -5.60 5.33
C GLY A 406 -0.14 -5.68 5.64
N ASP A 407 -0.95 -4.94 4.90
CA ASP A 407 -2.38 -5.18 4.73
C ASP A 407 -2.58 -5.72 3.29
N ARG A 408 -3.25 -6.85 3.13
CA ARG A 408 -3.46 -7.50 1.83
C ARG A 408 -4.87 -8.01 1.65
N VAL A 409 -5.29 -8.13 0.40
CA VAL A 409 -6.54 -8.78 0.04
C VAL A 409 -6.25 -10.16 -0.53
N TYR A 410 -6.97 -11.17 -0.06
CA TYR A 410 -7.02 -12.50 -0.66
C TYR A 410 -8.21 -12.59 -1.59
N VAL A 411 -7.97 -13.02 -2.82
CA VAL A 411 -9.00 -13.17 -3.86
C VAL A 411 -9.10 -14.63 -4.28
N GLN A 412 -10.32 -15.17 -4.27
CA GLN A 412 -10.56 -16.56 -4.67
C GLN A 412 -10.72 -16.68 -6.18
N LEU A 413 -9.88 -17.51 -6.80
CA LEU A 413 -9.89 -17.78 -8.22
C LEU A 413 -10.41 -19.19 -8.51
N PRO A 414 -11.14 -19.40 -9.62
CA PRO A 414 -11.60 -20.72 -10.04
C PRO A 414 -10.48 -21.58 -10.69
N GLY A 415 -9.31 -21.01 -10.93
CA GLY A 415 -8.19 -21.65 -11.63
C GLY A 415 -6.84 -21.01 -11.27
N PRO A 416 -5.80 -21.23 -12.09
CA PRO A 416 -4.48 -20.67 -11.87
C PRO A 416 -4.48 -19.14 -11.80
N LEU A 417 -3.47 -18.59 -11.14
CA LEU A 417 -3.27 -17.15 -11.02
C LEU A 417 -2.99 -16.52 -12.39
N THR A 418 -3.86 -15.59 -12.77
CA THR A 418 -3.59 -14.57 -13.80
C THR A 418 -4.04 -13.22 -13.27
N TYR A 419 -3.43 -12.13 -13.74
CA TYR A 419 -3.79 -10.80 -13.28
C TYR A 419 -5.26 -10.46 -13.58
N GLU A 420 -5.72 -10.77 -14.80
CA GLU A 420 -7.08 -10.51 -15.23
C GLU A 420 -8.11 -11.28 -14.40
N SER A 421 -7.86 -12.58 -14.12
CA SER A 421 -8.74 -13.39 -13.28
C SER A 421 -8.77 -12.87 -11.85
N TRP A 422 -7.63 -12.39 -11.33
CA TRP A 422 -7.57 -11.81 -9.99
C TRP A 422 -8.40 -10.54 -9.89
N ILE A 423 -8.26 -9.58 -10.82
CA ILE A 423 -9.05 -8.34 -10.87
C ILE A 423 -10.54 -8.63 -11.03
N GLU A 424 -10.92 -9.56 -11.94
CA GLU A 424 -12.32 -9.92 -12.17
C GLU A 424 -12.98 -10.51 -10.91
N ASN A 425 -12.28 -11.37 -10.17
CA ASN A 425 -12.83 -11.97 -8.96
C ASN A 425 -12.78 -11.01 -7.76
N LEU A 426 -11.82 -10.07 -7.70
CA LEU A 426 -11.87 -8.94 -6.76
C LEU A 426 -13.12 -8.10 -7.00
N LYS A 427 -13.40 -7.71 -8.25
CA LYS A 427 -14.61 -6.96 -8.62
C LYS A 427 -15.91 -7.70 -8.29
N ARG A 428 -15.90 -9.01 -8.35
CA ARG A 428 -17.03 -9.86 -7.92
C ARG A 428 -17.16 -9.98 -6.40
N GLY A 429 -16.19 -9.45 -5.63
CA GLY A 429 -16.16 -9.52 -4.18
C GLY A 429 -15.85 -10.90 -3.61
N ARG A 430 -15.22 -11.78 -4.38
CA ARG A 430 -14.71 -13.05 -3.87
C ARG A 430 -13.41 -12.82 -3.10
N SER A 431 -13.49 -12.00 -2.06
CA SER A 431 -12.30 -11.50 -1.36
C SER A 431 -12.50 -11.41 0.15
N PHE A 432 -11.39 -11.49 0.87
CA PHE A 432 -11.29 -11.04 2.25
C PHE A 432 -9.97 -10.28 2.45
N VAL A 433 -9.99 -9.31 3.35
CA VAL A 433 -8.77 -8.56 3.72
C VAL A 433 -8.14 -9.18 4.95
N SER A 434 -6.81 -9.20 5.02
CA SER A 434 -6.08 -9.72 6.17
C SER A 434 -4.66 -9.18 6.24
N ASN A 435 -4.15 -9.08 7.46
CA ASN A 435 -2.74 -8.87 7.75
C ASN A 435 -2.11 -10.03 8.56
N GLY A 436 -2.82 -11.17 8.62
CA GLY A 436 -2.36 -12.36 9.34
C GLY A 436 -3.39 -13.48 9.41
N PRO A 437 -4.60 -13.27 9.96
CA PRO A 437 -5.61 -14.32 10.08
C PRO A 437 -6.14 -14.80 8.72
N MET A 438 -6.37 -16.10 8.61
CA MET A 438 -7.06 -16.73 7.48
C MET A 438 -8.51 -16.99 7.87
N LEU A 439 -9.44 -16.55 7.01
CA LEU A 439 -10.87 -16.65 7.25
C LEU A 439 -11.54 -17.59 6.25
N GLU A 440 -12.44 -18.43 6.74
CA GLU A 440 -13.38 -19.21 5.94
C GLU A 440 -14.80 -18.87 6.38
N PHE A 441 -15.69 -18.60 5.43
CA PHE A 441 -17.04 -18.17 5.75
C PHE A 441 -18.03 -18.62 4.67
N SER A 442 -19.13 -19.23 5.11
CA SER A 442 -20.23 -19.60 4.23
C SER A 442 -21.57 -19.58 4.98
N VAL A 443 -22.65 -19.36 4.24
CA VAL A 443 -24.03 -19.38 4.74
C VAL A 443 -24.85 -20.27 3.81
N ASP A 444 -25.46 -21.34 4.31
CA ASP A 444 -26.17 -22.35 3.51
C ASP A 444 -25.37 -22.83 2.28
N GLY A 445 -24.06 -22.97 2.42
CA GLY A 445 -23.15 -23.38 1.35
C GLY A 445 -22.81 -22.28 0.33
N LYS A 446 -23.39 -21.07 0.47
CA LYS A 446 -23.01 -19.91 -0.33
C LYS A 446 -21.74 -19.27 0.19
N GLY A 447 -20.86 -18.86 -0.73
CA GLY A 447 -19.59 -18.20 -0.45
C GLY A 447 -19.67 -16.67 -0.49
N LEU A 448 -18.50 -16.04 -0.41
CA LEU A 448 -18.38 -14.58 -0.35
C LEU A 448 -19.01 -13.89 -1.56
N SER A 449 -19.73 -12.80 -1.30
CA SER A 449 -20.50 -11.97 -2.25
C SER A 449 -21.66 -12.68 -2.97
N GLU A 450 -21.93 -13.92 -2.67
CA GLU A 450 -23.12 -14.59 -3.18
C GLU A 450 -24.39 -14.12 -2.47
N SER A 451 -25.54 -14.38 -3.08
CA SER A 451 -26.85 -14.02 -2.56
C SER A 451 -27.69 -15.24 -2.27
N ILE A 452 -28.43 -15.18 -1.16
CA ILE A 452 -29.43 -16.17 -0.76
C ILE A 452 -30.80 -15.47 -0.84
N LYS A 453 -31.73 -16.07 -1.58
CA LYS A 453 -33.12 -15.60 -1.66
C LYS A 453 -34.00 -16.48 -0.82
N LEU A 454 -34.80 -15.86 0.01
CA LEU A 454 -35.74 -16.51 0.94
C LEU A 454 -37.16 -16.01 0.68
N ASP A 455 -38.10 -16.94 0.49
CA ASP A 455 -39.50 -16.62 0.31
C ASP A 455 -40.18 -16.24 1.65
N ALA A 456 -39.59 -16.62 2.78
CA ALA A 456 -40.00 -16.27 4.13
C ALA A 456 -38.82 -16.32 5.09
N PRO A 457 -38.88 -15.65 6.24
CA PRO A 457 -37.90 -15.76 7.31
C PRO A 457 -37.61 -17.22 7.69
N ARG A 458 -36.32 -17.59 7.76
CA ARG A 458 -35.91 -18.92 8.21
C ARG A 458 -34.52 -18.92 8.83
N LYS A 459 -34.19 -20.02 9.47
CA LYS A 459 -32.82 -20.28 9.94
C LYS A 459 -31.91 -20.67 8.78
N LEU A 460 -30.70 -20.12 8.76
CA LEU A 460 -29.65 -20.43 7.82
C LEU A 460 -28.44 -21.01 8.56
N ARG A 461 -27.84 -22.05 8.02
CA ARG A 461 -26.63 -22.63 8.60
C ARG A 461 -25.42 -21.77 8.28
N VAL A 462 -24.79 -21.20 9.31
CA VAL A 462 -23.58 -20.42 9.21
C VAL A 462 -22.38 -21.25 9.60
N LYS A 463 -21.40 -21.35 8.69
CA LYS A 463 -20.09 -21.95 8.96
C LYS A 463 -19.04 -20.86 8.85
N ALA A 464 -18.25 -20.69 9.90
CA ALA A 464 -17.18 -19.71 9.94
C ALA A 464 -15.95 -20.29 10.65
N SER A 465 -14.79 -20.00 10.15
CA SER A 465 -13.54 -20.27 10.86
C SER A 465 -12.55 -19.13 10.69
N ALA A 466 -11.76 -18.90 11.74
CA ALA A 466 -10.60 -18.03 11.72
C ALA A 466 -9.40 -18.79 12.27
N ARG A 467 -8.26 -18.69 11.61
CA ARG A 467 -6.99 -19.24 12.07
C ARG A 467 -5.90 -18.18 11.94
N SER A 468 -5.01 -18.08 12.91
CA SER A 468 -3.94 -17.10 12.95
C SER A 468 -2.68 -17.71 13.57
N GLN A 469 -1.51 -17.19 13.20
CA GLN A 469 -0.27 -17.50 13.94
C GLN A 469 0.01 -16.50 15.08
N TYR A 470 -0.82 -15.48 15.20
CA TYR A 470 -0.75 -14.50 16.30
C TYR A 470 -2.06 -14.49 17.08
N PRO A 471 -2.01 -14.19 18.39
CA PRO A 471 -3.20 -14.22 19.21
C PRO A 471 -4.35 -13.37 18.67
N LEU A 472 -5.53 -13.94 18.65
CA LEU A 472 -6.80 -13.26 18.38
C LEU A 472 -7.41 -12.79 19.71
N ALA A 473 -8.05 -11.62 19.70
CA ALA A 473 -8.85 -11.15 20.83
C ALA A 473 -10.35 -11.37 20.57
N LYS A 474 -10.79 -11.28 19.32
CA LYS A 474 -12.17 -11.43 18.91
C LYS A 474 -12.27 -12.04 17.52
N VAL A 475 -13.24 -12.94 17.36
CA VAL A 475 -13.78 -13.37 16.07
C VAL A 475 -15.28 -13.17 16.12
N GLU A 476 -15.84 -12.41 15.18
CA GLU A 476 -17.20 -11.91 15.26
C GLU A 476 -17.94 -12.15 13.94
N LEU A 477 -19.13 -12.71 14.03
CA LEU A 477 -20.09 -12.69 12.94
C LEU A 477 -20.82 -11.36 12.97
N ILE A 478 -20.73 -10.62 11.89
CA ILE A 478 -21.37 -9.32 11.72
C ILE A 478 -22.64 -9.50 10.89
N HIS A 479 -23.75 -8.92 11.34
CA HIS A 479 -25.00 -8.82 10.60
C HIS A 479 -25.42 -7.35 10.51
N ASN A 480 -25.53 -6.81 9.31
CA ASN A 480 -25.90 -5.41 9.06
C ASN A 480 -25.10 -4.40 9.91
N GLY A 481 -23.80 -4.64 10.05
CA GLY A 481 -22.89 -3.76 10.80
C GLY A 481 -22.87 -3.99 12.32
N GLN A 482 -23.72 -4.86 12.86
CA GLN A 482 -23.78 -5.20 14.29
C GLN A 482 -23.18 -6.57 14.54
N VAL A 483 -22.58 -6.76 15.72
CA VAL A 483 -22.09 -8.08 16.15
C VAL A 483 -23.30 -8.97 16.46
N ALA A 484 -23.51 -9.99 15.64
CA ALA A 484 -24.56 -11.00 15.84
C ALA A 484 -24.10 -12.12 16.76
N VAL A 485 -22.86 -12.58 16.61
CA VAL A 485 -22.25 -13.63 17.43
C VAL A 485 -20.77 -13.34 17.63
N THR A 486 -20.28 -13.46 18.86
CA THR A 486 -18.84 -13.54 19.13
C THR A 486 -18.47 -15.02 19.24
N LEU A 487 -17.55 -15.50 18.41
CA LEU A 487 -17.12 -16.88 18.38
C LEU A 487 -16.20 -17.18 19.55
N PRO A 488 -16.35 -18.33 20.23
CA PRO A 488 -15.40 -18.73 21.25
C PRO A 488 -14.02 -19.00 20.64
N LEU A 489 -12.98 -18.45 21.25
CA LEU A 489 -11.59 -18.73 20.87
C LEU A 489 -11.16 -20.10 21.40
N ALA A 490 -10.27 -20.76 20.67
CA ALA A 490 -9.56 -21.93 21.16
C ALA A 490 -8.64 -21.56 22.35
N LYS A 491 -8.17 -22.56 23.12
CA LYS A 491 -7.36 -22.33 24.33
C LYS A 491 -6.04 -21.57 24.10
N ASP A 492 -5.53 -21.61 22.88
CA ASP A 492 -4.30 -20.93 22.46
C ASP A 492 -4.54 -19.54 21.86
N ASP A 493 -5.80 -19.11 21.79
CA ASP A 493 -6.25 -17.87 21.16
C ASP A 493 -5.87 -17.73 19.67
N LEU A 494 -5.51 -18.83 19.00
CA LEU A 494 -5.08 -18.81 17.61
C LEU A 494 -6.17 -19.18 16.61
N SER A 495 -7.32 -19.64 17.08
CA SER A 495 -8.43 -20.04 16.19
C SER A 495 -9.79 -19.90 16.85
N ALA A 496 -10.81 -19.80 15.99
CA ALA A 496 -12.22 -19.88 16.37
C ALA A 496 -13.02 -20.58 15.27
N VAL A 497 -14.06 -21.30 15.64
CA VAL A 497 -14.95 -22.03 14.71
C VAL A 497 -16.40 -21.81 15.13
N LEU A 498 -17.27 -21.63 14.14
CA LEU A 498 -18.71 -21.57 14.28
C LEU A 498 -19.35 -22.52 13.26
N ASP A 499 -20.28 -23.34 13.72
CA ASP A 499 -21.20 -24.13 12.87
C ASP A 499 -22.56 -24.18 13.58
N GLN A 500 -23.42 -23.18 13.28
CA GLN A 500 -24.73 -23.07 13.90
C GLN A 500 -25.77 -22.47 12.95
N GLU A 501 -27.04 -22.63 13.31
CA GLU A 501 -28.15 -21.98 12.64
C GLU A 501 -28.42 -20.58 13.23
N ILE A 502 -28.66 -19.59 12.36
CA ILE A 502 -29.02 -18.23 12.72
C ILE A 502 -30.31 -17.86 12.00
N GLU A 503 -31.31 -17.41 12.74
CA GLU A 503 -32.59 -16.95 12.18
C GLU A 503 -32.40 -15.56 11.53
N LEU A 504 -32.76 -15.43 10.25
CA LEU A 504 -32.81 -14.16 9.55
C LEU A 504 -34.22 -13.79 9.22
N LYS A 505 -34.70 -12.67 9.82
CA LYS A 505 -36.08 -12.16 9.72
C LYS A 505 -36.25 -11.09 8.66
N LYS A 506 -35.18 -10.47 8.23
CA LYS A 506 -35.15 -9.36 7.25
C LYS A 506 -33.95 -9.51 6.32
N SER A 507 -34.07 -8.90 5.16
CA SER A 507 -32.95 -8.77 4.22
C SER A 507 -31.77 -8.07 4.88
N GLY A 508 -30.56 -8.52 4.53
CA GLY A 508 -29.34 -8.03 5.14
C GLY A 508 -28.09 -8.65 4.53
N TRP A 509 -27.00 -8.49 5.23
CA TRP A 509 -25.72 -9.09 4.88
C TRP A 509 -25.02 -9.63 6.13
N LEU A 510 -24.22 -10.66 5.92
CA LEU A 510 -23.42 -11.31 6.95
C LEU A 510 -21.95 -11.30 6.54
N ALA A 511 -21.06 -11.05 7.48
CA ALA A 511 -19.63 -11.11 7.27
C ALA A 511 -18.89 -11.62 8.52
N LEU A 512 -17.68 -12.15 8.33
CA LEU A 512 -16.81 -12.58 9.41
C LEU A 512 -15.70 -11.57 9.61
N ARG A 513 -15.42 -11.19 10.87
CA ARG A 513 -14.34 -10.29 11.25
C ARG A 513 -13.49 -10.94 12.35
N ALA A 514 -12.18 -10.84 12.23
CA ALA A 514 -11.24 -11.23 13.27
C ALA A 514 -10.34 -10.05 13.64
N SER A 515 -10.01 -9.91 14.92
CA SER A 515 -9.08 -8.89 15.41
C SER A 515 -8.28 -9.39 16.60
N GLY A 516 -7.08 -8.83 16.77
CA GLY A 516 -6.18 -9.19 17.88
C GLY A 516 -5.16 -8.10 18.18
N PRO A 517 -4.42 -8.23 19.29
CA PRO A 517 -3.37 -7.29 19.64
C PRO A 517 -2.22 -7.34 18.63
N GLY A 518 -1.38 -6.31 18.63
CA GLY A 518 -0.13 -6.35 17.88
C GLY A 518 0.82 -7.42 18.44
N HIS A 519 1.57 -8.03 17.54
CA HIS A 519 2.62 -8.99 17.89
C HIS A 519 3.99 -8.48 17.41
N PRO A 520 5.10 -8.71 18.13
CA PRO A 520 6.44 -8.27 17.72
C PRO A 520 6.85 -8.73 16.31
N ASP A 521 6.35 -9.88 15.89
CA ASP A 521 6.65 -10.48 14.59
C ASP A 521 5.64 -10.09 13.48
N SER A 522 4.52 -9.47 13.87
CA SER A 522 3.55 -8.92 12.90
C SER A 522 4.12 -7.66 12.24
N VAL A 523 3.86 -7.51 10.96
CA VAL A 523 4.28 -6.32 10.20
C VAL A 523 3.44 -5.08 10.49
N VAL A 524 2.26 -5.27 11.08
CA VAL A 524 1.30 -4.19 11.41
C VAL A 524 1.03 -4.10 12.91
N PRO A 525 0.54 -2.94 13.42
CA PRO A 525 0.33 -2.71 14.86
C PRO A 525 -0.74 -3.60 15.51
N ALA A 526 -1.71 -4.08 14.75
CA ALA A 526 -2.80 -4.94 15.25
C ALA A 526 -3.15 -6.01 14.23
N VAL A 527 -3.56 -7.18 14.71
CA VAL A 527 -4.02 -8.29 13.88
C VAL A 527 -5.46 -8.02 13.45
N TYR A 528 -5.73 -8.15 12.14
CA TYR A 528 -7.04 -7.86 11.57
C TYR A 528 -7.32 -8.69 10.32
N ALA A 529 -8.58 -9.12 10.18
CA ALA A 529 -9.11 -9.70 8.94
C ALA A 529 -10.62 -9.46 8.84
N HIS A 530 -11.13 -9.32 7.62
CA HIS A 530 -12.55 -9.13 7.34
C HIS A 530 -12.94 -9.71 5.99
N THR A 531 -14.02 -10.50 5.94
CA THR A 531 -14.53 -11.06 4.68
C THR A 531 -15.41 -10.06 3.92
N ALA A 532 -15.53 -10.25 2.60
CA ALA A 532 -16.67 -9.71 1.88
C ALA A 532 -17.98 -10.26 2.48
N PRO A 533 -19.11 -9.52 2.33
CA PRO A 533 -20.41 -9.99 2.82
C PRO A 533 -20.98 -11.16 2.00
N ILE A 534 -21.85 -11.97 2.63
CA ILE A 534 -22.84 -12.80 1.97
C ILE A 534 -24.19 -12.11 2.15
N TYR A 535 -24.93 -11.95 1.06
CA TYR A 535 -26.18 -11.18 1.05
C TYR A 535 -27.39 -12.11 1.21
N VAL A 536 -28.39 -11.67 1.97
CA VAL A 536 -29.65 -12.40 2.16
C VAL A 536 -30.80 -11.48 1.81
N GLU A 537 -31.66 -11.91 0.93
CA GLU A 537 -32.88 -11.23 0.48
C GLU A 537 -34.07 -12.04 0.98
N VAL A 538 -34.91 -11.43 1.80
CA VAL A 538 -36.11 -12.05 2.40
C VAL A 538 -37.34 -11.42 1.75
N GLU A 539 -38.25 -12.26 1.22
CA GLU A 539 -39.54 -11.82 0.61
C GLU A 539 -39.33 -10.78 -0.52
N GLY A 540 -38.23 -10.90 -1.27
CA GLY A 540 -37.89 -9.97 -2.34
C GLY A 540 -37.54 -8.54 -1.89
N SER A 541 -37.41 -8.31 -0.59
CA SER A 541 -37.07 -6.99 -0.03
C SER A 541 -35.59 -6.68 -0.19
N ALA A 542 -35.25 -5.46 -0.60
CA ALA A 542 -33.85 -5.00 -0.62
C ALA A 542 -33.32 -4.67 0.78
N VAL A 543 -32.01 -4.75 0.97
CA VAL A 543 -31.36 -4.21 2.18
C VAL A 543 -31.47 -2.70 2.17
N ARG A 544 -31.95 -2.09 3.26
CA ARG A 544 -32.15 -0.64 3.36
C ARG A 544 -31.98 -0.17 4.79
N SER A 545 -31.37 1.01 4.93
CA SER A 545 -31.27 1.73 6.20
C SER A 545 -31.53 3.21 5.98
N ARG A 546 -32.67 3.66 6.48
CA ARG A 546 -33.03 5.08 6.45
C ARG A 546 -31.99 5.95 7.18
N GLU A 547 -31.53 5.49 8.34
CA GLU A 547 -30.53 6.22 9.14
C GLU A 547 -29.23 6.42 8.36
N ASP A 548 -28.74 5.35 7.71
CA ASP A 548 -27.49 5.42 6.95
C ASP A 548 -27.64 6.25 5.67
N ALA A 549 -28.81 6.21 5.03
CA ALA A 549 -29.10 7.09 3.90
C ALA A 549 -29.14 8.58 4.30
N LEU A 550 -29.73 8.91 5.45
CA LEU A 550 -29.72 10.27 6.00
C LEU A 550 -28.30 10.74 6.37
N PHE A 551 -27.47 9.85 6.91
CA PHE A 551 -26.05 10.13 7.16
C PHE A 551 -25.33 10.56 5.88
N PHE A 552 -25.53 9.85 4.76
CA PHE A 552 -24.88 10.22 3.50
C PHE A 552 -25.50 11.47 2.86
N LEU A 553 -26.76 11.79 3.09
CA LEU A 553 -27.31 13.08 2.67
C LEU A 553 -26.59 14.24 3.37
N THR A 554 -26.39 14.14 4.69
CA THR A 554 -25.61 15.14 5.45
C THR A 554 -24.17 15.26 4.92
N TRP A 555 -23.53 14.11 4.64
CA TRP A 555 -22.17 14.10 4.04
C TRP A 555 -22.12 14.86 2.70
N ILE A 556 -23.09 14.62 1.80
CA ILE A 556 -23.17 15.30 0.51
C ILE A 556 -23.41 16.81 0.70
N ASP A 557 -24.21 17.21 1.68
CA ASP A 557 -24.47 18.62 1.97
C ASP A 557 -23.21 19.31 2.49
N ASP A 558 -22.47 18.69 3.40
CA ASP A 558 -21.20 19.20 3.93
C ASP A 558 -20.14 19.32 2.80
N LEU A 559 -20.05 18.31 1.94
CA LEU A 559 -19.15 18.35 0.78
C LEU A 559 -19.55 19.45 -0.21
N SER A 560 -20.87 19.65 -0.44
CA SER A 560 -21.38 20.72 -1.31
C SER A 560 -21.01 22.11 -0.78
N VAL A 561 -21.04 22.30 0.55
CA VAL A 561 -20.54 23.52 1.19
C VAL A 561 -19.04 23.67 0.98
N MET A 562 -18.27 22.60 1.16
CA MET A 562 -16.81 22.61 0.96
C MET A 562 -16.44 22.97 -0.48
N VAL A 563 -17.10 22.38 -1.48
CA VAL A 563 -16.90 22.70 -2.91
C VAL A 563 -17.10 24.20 -3.17
N ARG A 564 -18.21 24.77 -2.68
CA ARG A 564 -18.50 26.20 -2.85
C ARG A 564 -17.49 27.09 -2.13
N THR A 565 -17.11 26.72 -0.91
CA THR A 565 -16.16 27.52 -0.10
C THR A 565 -14.75 27.51 -0.68
N ARG A 566 -14.30 26.40 -1.25
CA ARG A 566 -12.99 26.32 -1.91
C ARG A 566 -12.92 27.14 -3.18
N ASP A 567 -14.03 27.30 -3.89
CA ASP A 567 -14.17 28.05 -5.15
C ASP A 567 -13.08 27.71 -6.18
N ARG A 568 -12.78 26.43 -6.35
CA ARG A 568 -11.73 25.91 -7.26
C ARG A 568 -12.29 25.16 -8.44
N ILE A 569 -13.36 25.66 -9.06
CA ILE A 569 -13.91 25.19 -10.33
C ILE A 569 -13.96 26.38 -11.28
N PRO A 570 -13.24 26.33 -12.42
CA PRO A 570 -12.88 27.54 -13.17
C PRO A 570 -14.06 28.26 -13.85
N ASP A 571 -15.09 27.51 -14.29
CA ASP A 571 -16.18 28.10 -15.03
C ASP A 571 -17.56 27.56 -14.64
N ALA A 572 -18.62 28.27 -15.09
CA ALA A 572 -20.00 27.95 -14.72
C ALA A 572 -20.50 26.63 -15.30
N THR A 573 -19.96 26.16 -16.42
CA THR A 573 -20.36 24.88 -17.03
C THR A 573 -19.84 23.72 -16.21
N LEU A 574 -18.57 23.78 -15.82
CA LEU A 574 -17.95 22.78 -14.95
C LEU A 574 -18.57 22.79 -13.54
N ARG A 575 -18.97 23.96 -13.02
CA ARG A 575 -19.71 24.04 -11.73
C ARG A 575 -21.06 23.32 -11.83
N ARG A 576 -21.83 23.54 -12.88
CA ARG A 576 -23.11 22.82 -13.13
C ARG A 576 -22.89 21.31 -13.26
N HIS A 577 -21.80 20.89 -13.90
CA HIS A 577 -21.45 19.47 -14.00
C HIS A 577 -21.24 18.84 -12.62
N VAL A 578 -20.43 19.47 -11.76
CA VAL A 578 -20.19 18.99 -10.38
C VAL A 578 -21.49 19.00 -9.55
N GLU A 579 -22.27 20.08 -9.65
CA GLU A 579 -23.57 20.18 -8.96
C GLU A 579 -24.53 19.07 -9.42
N SER A 580 -24.53 18.73 -10.71
CA SER A 580 -25.35 17.62 -11.22
C SER A 580 -24.95 16.28 -10.62
N GLN A 581 -23.65 15.98 -10.49
CA GLN A 581 -23.18 14.75 -9.86
C GLN A 581 -23.59 14.66 -8.38
N LEU A 582 -23.44 15.77 -7.64
CA LEU A 582 -23.88 15.86 -6.24
C LEU A 582 -25.39 15.66 -6.10
N ASP A 583 -26.20 16.28 -7.00
CA ASP A 583 -27.64 16.19 -6.97
C ASP A 583 -28.15 14.80 -7.38
N GLU A 584 -27.51 14.14 -8.34
CA GLU A 584 -27.85 12.76 -8.72
C GLU A 584 -27.59 11.80 -7.56
N ALA A 585 -26.43 11.90 -6.90
CA ALA A 585 -26.12 11.12 -5.72
C ALA A 585 -27.11 11.40 -4.57
N ARG A 586 -27.45 12.69 -4.35
CA ARG A 586 -28.46 13.09 -3.35
C ARG A 586 -29.82 12.44 -3.62
N LYS A 587 -30.27 12.39 -4.88
CA LYS A 587 -31.53 11.73 -5.26
C LYS A 587 -31.52 10.25 -4.92
N VAL A 588 -30.40 9.55 -5.09
CA VAL A 588 -30.28 8.13 -4.73
C VAL A 588 -30.49 7.95 -3.23
N TYR A 589 -29.74 8.66 -2.38
CA TYR A 589 -29.87 8.52 -0.93
C TYR A 589 -31.23 9.05 -0.41
N ALA A 590 -31.79 10.12 -1.01
CA ALA A 590 -33.10 10.62 -0.66
C ALA A 590 -34.21 9.59 -0.94
N ARG A 591 -34.11 8.82 -2.02
CA ARG A 591 -35.00 7.70 -2.31
C ARG A 591 -34.87 6.61 -1.23
N LEU A 592 -33.62 6.18 -0.93
CA LEU A 592 -33.35 5.17 0.10
C LEU A 592 -33.83 5.58 1.50
N ALA A 593 -33.82 6.89 1.80
CA ALA A 593 -34.32 7.42 3.07
C ALA A 593 -35.86 7.46 3.18
N ARG A 594 -36.59 7.43 2.05
CA ARG A 594 -38.09 7.42 2.02
C ARG A 594 -38.67 6.01 2.04
N GLU A 595 -37.99 5.11 1.43
CA GLU A 595 -38.37 3.69 1.34
C GLU A 595 -37.98 2.93 2.61
#